data_0bd4edf9f65ed53847c8e21091d85088
#
_entry.id   0bd4edf9f65ed53847c8e21091d85088
#
_cell.length_a   1.000
_cell.length_b   1.000
_cell.length_c   1.000
_cell.angle_alpha   90.00
_cell.angle_beta   90.00
_cell.angle_gamma   90.00
#
_symmetry.space_group_name_H-M   'P 1'
#
loop_
_entity.id
_entity.type
_entity.pdbx_description
1 polymer ?
#
loop_
_entity_poly.entity_id
_entity_poly.type
_entity_poly.pdbx_seq_one_letter_code
_entity_poly.pdbx_strand_id
1 'polypeptide(L)'
;YPLWFTVLTSLGFRVMISGRSNHELFESGMDTIPSENVCYPAKLAHGHIEALIAKGITTIWFPCVFYERELVRGAADHFNCPIVATYPEVIRNNVEAVRDGQQEGPDGVEGGSGVRMLSPFLNLADPATLAERLVEVFADWDVTLPEARRAVAAGFAEDAAFKADVRAEGRRALRWMEDNDRKGIVLAGRPYHIDPEINHGIPDVINTLGLAVLSEDSLLPEPDAAAPGPTGATDSAVASSTGPA
;
A
#
# COMPACT_ATOMS: atom_id res chain seq x y z
N TYR A 1 3.64 -4.07 -2.30
CA TYR A 1 2.63 -5.01 -2.79
C TYR A 1 2.77 -6.42 -2.19
N PRO A 2 3.89 -6.85 -1.61
CA PRO A 2 4.07 -8.24 -1.14
C PRO A 2 2.96 -8.71 -0.20
N LEU A 3 2.58 -7.87 0.77
CA LEU A 3 1.46 -8.13 1.68
C LEU A 3 0.19 -8.57 0.95
N TRP A 4 -0.33 -7.73 0.07
CA TRP A 4 -1.61 -7.96 -0.59
C TRP A 4 -1.56 -9.07 -1.61
N PHE A 5 -0.44 -9.21 -2.33
CA PHE A 5 -0.24 -10.33 -3.24
C PHE A 5 -0.37 -11.67 -2.51
N THR A 6 0.29 -11.77 -1.35
CA THR A 6 0.26 -12.99 -0.52
C THR A 6 -1.09 -13.21 0.12
N VAL A 7 -1.74 -12.18 0.66
CA VAL A 7 -3.11 -12.30 1.21
C VAL A 7 -4.07 -12.84 0.14
N LEU A 8 -4.13 -12.19 -1.02
CA LEU A 8 -5.07 -12.55 -2.06
C LEU A 8 -4.80 -13.93 -2.66
N THR A 9 -3.55 -14.28 -2.90
CA THR A 9 -3.20 -15.63 -3.40
C THR A 9 -3.47 -16.72 -2.36
N SER A 10 -3.28 -16.43 -1.07
CA SER A 10 -3.63 -17.36 0.02
C SER A 10 -5.14 -17.58 0.15
N LEU A 11 -5.95 -16.63 -0.27
CA LEU A 11 -7.41 -16.76 -0.37
C LEU A 11 -7.87 -17.43 -1.69
N GLY A 12 -6.94 -17.83 -2.56
CA GLY A 12 -7.23 -18.53 -3.82
C GLY A 12 -7.45 -17.62 -5.03
N PHE A 13 -7.26 -16.32 -4.91
CA PHE A 13 -7.37 -15.40 -6.05
C PHE A 13 -6.16 -15.49 -6.96
N ARG A 14 -6.41 -15.40 -8.28
CA ARG A 14 -5.34 -15.18 -9.26
C ARG A 14 -5.03 -13.69 -9.35
N VAL A 15 -3.87 -13.28 -8.87
CA VAL A 15 -3.47 -11.86 -8.78
C VAL A 15 -2.66 -11.45 -10.02
N MET A 16 -3.03 -10.29 -10.58
CA MET A 16 -2.27 -9.62 -11.63
C MET A 16 -1.88 -8.22 -11.14
N ILE A 17 -0.64 -7.83 -11.39
CA ILE A 17 -0.10 -6.51 -11.04
C ILE A 17 -0.10 -5.64 -12.31
N SER A 18 -0.35 -4.35 -12.16
CA SER A 18 -0.43 -3.38 -13.28
C SER A 18 0.87 -3.25 -14.08
N GLY A 19 2.00 -3.50 -13.46
CA GLY A 19 3.32 -3.39 -14.10
C GLY A 19 4.17 -2.31 -13.47
N ARG A 20 5.33 -2.04 -14.10
CA ARG A 20 6.27 -1.02 -13.66
C ARG A 20 5.80 0.36 -14.16
N SER A 21 5.90 1.36 -13.31
CA SER A 21 5.60 2.75 -13.66
C SER A 21 6.53 3.30 -14.72
N ASN A 22 5.97 4.04 -15.66
CA ASN A 22 6.67 4.78 -16.70
C ASN A 22 5.76 5.91 -17.23
N HIS A 23 6.30 6.79 -18.06
CA HIS A 23 5.58 7.94 -18.56
C HIS A 23 4.37 7.56 -19.44
N GLU A 24 4.48 6.53 -20.26
CA GLU A 24 3.38 6.03 -21.11
C GLU A 24 2.19 5.58 -20.26
N LEU A 25 2.48 4.90 -19.15
CA LEU A 25 1.46 4.50 -18.18
C LEU A 25 0.79 5.72 -17.53
N PHE A 26 1.56 6.76 -17.18
CA PHE A 26 0.99 8.02 -16.69
C PHE A 26 0.06 8.66 -17.75
N GLU A 27 0.51 8.77 -18.99
CA GLU A 27 -0.28 9.35 -20.09
C GLU A 27 -1.60 8.60 -20.30
N SER A 28 -1.60 7.26 -20.17
CA SER A 28 -2.82 6.45 -20.34
C SER A 28 -3.93 6.74 -19.33
N GLY A 29 -3.59 7.32 -18.18
CA GLY A 29 -4.56 7.69 -17.13
C GLY A 29 -4.95 9.17 -17.11
N MET A 30 -4.34 10.02 -17.95
CA MET A 30 -4.46 11.48 -17.85
C MET A 30 -5.90 11.99 -17.93
N ASP A 31 -6.72 11.41 -18.78
CA ASP A 31 -8.10 11.85 -19.01
C ASP A 31 -9.02 11.65 -17.79
N THR A 32 -8.61 10.79 -16.86
CA THR A 32 -9.39 10.48 -15.65
C THR A 32 -8.93 11.24 -14.42
N ILE A 33 -7.87 12.06 -14.53
CA ILE A 33 -7.32 12.83 -13.41
C ILE A 33 -8.20 14.07 -13.18
N PRO A 34 -8.85 14.19 -11.99
CA PRO A 34 -9.83 15.26 -11.76
C PRO A 34 -9.21 16.63 -11.45
N SER A 35 -7.92 16.68 -11.11
CA SER A 35 -7.25 17.91 -10.72
C SER A 35 -5.77 17.90 -11.04
N GLU A 36 -5.29 18.99 -11.63
CA GLU A 36 -3.86 19.20 -11.88
C GLU A 36 -3.05 19.45 -10.59
N ASN A 37 -3.71 19.89 -9.52
CA ASN A 37 -3.05 20.25 -8.26
C ASN A 37 -2.76 19.05 -7.35
N VAL A 38 -3.21 17.85 -7.70
CA VAL A 38 -2.91 16.64 -6.93
C VAL A 38 -1.47 16.19 -7.18
N CYS A 39 -0.86 15.54 -6.18
CA CYS A 39 0.53 15.06 -6.28
C CYS A 39 0.69 14.01 -7.40
N TYR A 40 1.89 13.94 -7.98
CA TYR A 40 2.20 13.06 -9.11
C TYR A 40 1.90 11.57 -8.83
N PRO A 41 2.21 11.00 -7.63
CA PRO A 41 1.82 9.64 -7.30
C PRO A 41 0.31 9.38 -7.42
N ALA A 42 -0.53 10.34 -7.05
CA ALA A 42 -1.98 10.21 -7.19
C ALA A 42 -2.41 10.18 -8.66
N LYS A 43 -1.77 10.99 -9.50
CA LYS A 43 -2.02 10.99 -10.95
C LYS A 43 -1.60 9.67 -11.58
N LEU A 44 -0.42 9.17 -11.23
CA LEU A 44 0.13 7.92 -11.74
C LEU A 44 -0.75 6.70 -11.41
N ALA A 45 -1.43 6.73 -10.26
CA ALA A 45 -2.36 5.67 -9.87
C ALA A 45 -3.49 5.47 -10.89
N HIS A 46 -3.97 6.53 -11.55
CA HIS A 46 -4.97 6.43 -12.62
C HIS A 46 -4.46 5.59 -13.79
N GLY A 47 -3.22 5.81 -14.25
CA GLY A 47 -2.61 5.02 -15.31
C GLY A 47 -2.47 3.54 -14.95
N HIS A 48 -2.16 3.22 -13.69
CA HIS A 48 -2.12 1.83 -13.22
C HIS A 48 -3.48 1.14 -13.30
N ILE A 49 -4.56 1.85 -12.98
CA ILE A 49 -5.92 1.32 -13.08
C ILE A 49 -6.31 1.12 -14.55
N GLU A 50 -6.08 2.11 -15.41
CA GLU A 50 -6.35 2.00 -16.85
C GLU A 50 -5.57 0.84 -17.49
N ALA A 51 -4.31 0.63 -17.10
CA ALA A 51 -3.50 -0.49 -17.57
C ALA A 51 -4.06 -1.87 -17.16
N LEU A 52 -4.70 -1.99 -15.99
CA LEU A 52 -5.38 -3.21 -15.58
C LEU A 52 -6.69 -3.42 -16.38
N ILE A 53 -7.46 -2.37 -16.58
CA ILE A 53 -8.68 -2.38 -17.38
C ILE A 53 -8.36 -2.83 -18.82
N ALA A 54 -7.34 -2.23 -19.44
CA ALA A 54 -6.87 -2.59 -20.76
C ALA A 54 -6.42 -4.06 -20.90
N LYS A 55 -5.97 -4.68 -19.81
CA LYS A 55 -5.66 -6.12 -19.73
C LYS A 55 -6.89 -7.02 -19.54
N GLY A 56 -8.10 -6.45 -19.49
CA GLY A 56 -9.34 -7.19 -19.28
C GLY A 56 -9.57 -7.64 -17.84
N ILE A 57 -8.96 -6.96 -16.86
CA ILE A 57 -9.22 -7.23 -15.45
C ILE A 57 -10.59 -6.68 -15.07
N THR A 58 -11.42 -7.51 -14.50
CA THR A 58 -12.80 -7.18 -14.11
C THR A 58 -12.98 -6.92 -12.63
N THR A 59 -12.00 -7.29 -11.80
CA THR A 59 -12.02 -7.03 -10.36
C THR A 59 -10.68 -6.45 -9.93
N ILE A 60 -10.68 -5.26 -9.37
CA ILE A 60 -9.48 -4.54 -8.90
C ILE A 60 -9.51 -4.44 -7.39
N TRP A 61 -8.42 -4.85 -6.74
CA TRP A 61 -8.17 -4.64 -5.33
C TRP A 61 -7.35 -3.37 -5.13
N PHE A 62 -7.94 -2.34 -4.55
CA PHE A 62 -7.25 -1.09 -4.22
C PHE A 62 -7.78 -0.51 -2.91
N PRO A 63 -7.29 -0.97 -1.75
CA PRO A 63 -7.81 -0.57 -0.45
C PRO A 63 -7.42 0.87 -0.07
N CYS A 64 -8.30 1.53 0.69
CA CYS A 64 -8.04 2.79 1.38
C CYS A 64 -7.34 2.50 2.71
N VAL A 65 -6.01 2.49 2.72
CA VAL A 65 -5.24 2.30 3.94
C VAL A 65 -5.02 3.66 4.61
N PHE A 66 -5.66 3.90 5.75
CA PHE A 66 -5.57 5.17 6.46
C PHE A 66 -4.61 5.11 7.66
N TYR A 67 -4.36 3.92 8.21
CA TYR A 67 -3.52 3.74 9.39
C TYR A 67 -2.57 2.55 9.22
N GLU A 68 -1.29 2.80 9.46
CA GLU A 68 -0.20 1.85 9.28
C GLU A 68 0.26 1.25 10.61
N ARG A 69 1.00 0.14 10.53
CA ARG A 69 1.70 -0.43 11.66
C ARG A 69 2.89 0.42 12.09
N GLU A 70 3.25 0.35 13.35
CA GLU A 70 4.50 0.88 13.84
C GLU A 70 5.68 0.11 13.21
N LEU A 71 6.43 0.76 12.33
CA LEU A 71 7.62 0.20 11.68
C LEU A 71 8.90 0.56 12.43
N VAL A 72 8.91 1.73 13.07
CA VAL A 72 10.02 2.23 13.88
C VAL A 72 9.47 2.53 15.26
N ARG A 73 10.06 1.89 16.27
CA ARG A 73 9.62 2.03 17.66
C ARG A 73 9.61 3.48 18.13
N GLY A 74 8.47 3.91 18.66
CA GLY A 74 8.28 5.28 19.16
C GLY A 74 8.00 6.31 18.08
N ALA A 75 7.75 5.89 16.83
CA ALA A 75 7.24 6.80 15.80
C ALA A 75 5.90 7.38 16.25
N ALA A 76 5.72 8.69 16.12
CA ALA A 76 4.57 9.39 16.68
C ALA A 76 3.33 9.39 15.78
N ASP A 77 3.49 9.16 14.47
CA ASP A 77 2.40 9.27 13.50
C ASP A 77 2.35 8.03 12.60
N HIS A 78 1.18 7.42 12.54
CA HIS A 78 0.90 6.23 11.74
C HIS A 78 -0.19 6.47 10.68
N PHE A 79 -0.70 7.69 10.56
CA PHE A 79 -1.70 8.04 9.56
C PHE A 79 -1.05 8.27 8.19
N ASN A 80 -1.64 7.67 7.18
CA ASN A 80 -1.28 8.00 5.81
C ASN A 80 -1.75 9.40 5.42
N CYS A 81 -1.06 10.01 4.47
CA CYS A 81 -1.50 11.25 3.84
C CYS A 81 -2.96 11.09 3.36
N PRO A 82 -3.87 12.06 3.61
CA PRO A 82 -5.26 11.97 3.17
C PRO A 82 -5.42 11.65 1.69
N ILE A 83 -4.56 12.20 0.84
CA ILE A 83 -4.58 11.90 -0.61
C ILE A 83 -4.27 10.41 -0.86
N VAL A 84 -3.23 9.85 -0.21
CA VAL A 84 -2.88 8.42 -0.34
C VAL A 84 -4.01 7.54 0.15
N ALA A 85 -4.58 7.86 1.30
CA ALA A 85 -5.68 7.09 1.90
C ALA A 85 -6.96 7.10 1.03
N THR A 86 -7.13 8.10 0.16
CA THR A 86 -8.35 8.28 -0.65
C THR A 86 -8.15 8.11 -2.15
N TYR A 87 -6.97 7.69 -2.63
CA TYR A 87 -6.77 7.38 -4.06
C TYR A 87 -7.88 6.53 -4.66
N PRO A 88 -8.30 5.42 -4.01
CA PRO A 88 -9.33 4.56 -4.57
C PRO A 88 -10.66 5.28 -4.74
N GLU A 89 -11.06 6.13 -3.80
CA GLU A 89 -12.32 6.88 -3.87
C GLU A 89 -12.31 7.92 -5.01
N VAL A 90 -11.17 8.57 -5.25
CA VAL A 90 -11.01 9.50 -6.37
C VAL A 90 -11.13 8.74 -7.70
N ILE A 91 -10.44 7.62 -7.84
CA ILE A 91 -10.48 6.77 -9.04
C ILE A 91 -11.89 6.23 -9.29
N ARG A 92 -12.57 5.73 -8.26
CA ARG A 92 -13.94 5.22 -8.33
C ARG A 92 -14.90 6.22 -8.99
N ASN A 93 -14.72 7.50 -8.71
CA ASN A 93 -15.61 8.55 -9.20
C ASN A 93 -15.21 9.12 -10.58
N ASN A 94 -13.98 8.89 -11.03
CA ASN A 94 -13.43 9.54 -12.23
C ASN A 94 -13.06 8.57 -13.36
N VAL A 95 -12.89 7.27 -13.08
CA VAL A 95 -12.69 6.24 -14.10
C VAL A 95 -14.05 5.65 -14.47
N GLU A 96 -14.50 5.88 -15.72
CA GLU A 96 -15.84 5.53 -16.18
C GLU A 96 -16.14 4.04 -16.00
N ALA A 97 -15.24 3.15 -16.44
CA ALA A 97 -15.43 1.71 -16.32
C ALA A 97 -15.58 1.23 -14.86
N VAL A 98 -14.90 1.89 -13.91
CA VAL A 98 -15.01 1.59 -12.48
C VAL A 98 -16.31 2.14 -11.91
N ARG A 99 -16.68 3.36 -12.27
CA ARG A 99 -17.94 3.99 -11.84
C ARG A 99 -19.14 3.19 -12.30
N ASP A 100 -19.16 2.74 -13.55
CA ASP A 100 -20.26 1.99 -14.13
C ASP A 100 -20.35 0.57 -13.58
N GLY A 101 -19.22 -0.04 -13.21
CA GLY A 101 -19.18 -1.34 -12.55
C GLY A 101 -19.70 -1.36 -11.11
N GLN A 102 -20.00 -0.19 -10.54
CA GLN A 102 -20.56 -0.04 -9.19
C GLN A 102 -22.03 0.35 -9.17
N GLN A 103 -22.63 0.60 -10.34
CA GLN A 103 -24.06 0.88 -10.44
C GLN A 103 -24.83 -0.44 -10.45
N GLU A 104 -25.82 -0.54 -9.55
CA GLU A 104 -26.80 -1.60 -9.63
C GLU A 104 -27.59 -1.44 -10.94
N GLY A 105 -27.65 -2.49 -11.75
CA GLY A 105 -28.49 -2.50 -12.93
C GLY A 105 -29.97 -2.33 -12.55
N PRO A 106 -30.86 -1.96 -13.50
CA PRO A 106 -32.27 -1.71 -13.24
C PRO A 106 -33.04 -2.89 -12.62
N ASP A 107 -32.47 -4.09 -12.63
CA ASP A 107 -33.06 -5.32 -12.07
C ASP A 107 -32.40 -5.76 -10.75
N GLY A 108 -31.58 -4.90 -10.10
CA GLY A 108 -30.87 -5.25 -8.87
C GLY A 108 -29.75 -6.28 -9.06
N VAL A 109 -29.42 -6.62 -10.31
CA VAL A 109 -28.29 -7.46 -10.67
C VAL A 109 -27.08 -6.55 -10.87
N GLU A 110 -25.97 -6.81 -10.17
CA GLU A 110 -24.67 -6.23 -10.49
C GLU A 110 -24.31 -6.63 -11.93
N GLY A 111 -24.54 -5.77 -12.88
CA GLY A 111 -24.48 -6.17 -14.29
C GLY A 111 -24.26 -5.02 -15.25
N GLY A 112 -23.45 -4.05 -14.88
CA GLY A 112 -22.81 -3.17 -15.86
C GLY A 112 -21.64 -3.92 -16.52
N SER A 113 -21.31 -3.57 -17.76
CA SER A 113 -20.07 -3.97 -18.44
C SER A 113 -18.81 -3.39 -17.78
N GLY A 114 -18.91 -2.95 -16.54
CA GLY A 114 -17.88 -2.21 -15.80
C GLY A 114 -16.95 -3.09 -14.96
N VAL A 115 -15.94 -2.45 -14.41
CA VAL A 115 -14.93 -3.07 -13.54
C VAL A 115 -15.32 -2.87 -12.09
N ARG A 116 -15.42 -3.96 -11.32
CA ARG A 116 -15.65 -3.94 -9.89
C ARG A 116 -14.36 -3.53 -9.16
N MET A 117 -14.35 -2.42 -8.45
CA MET A 117 -13.22 -2.03 -7.61
C MET A 117 -13.54 -2.20 -6.13
N LEU A 118 -12.78 -3.06 -5.46
CA LEU A 118 -12.84 -3.29 -4.02
C LEU A 118 -11.88 -2.31 -3.33
N SER A 119 -12.44 -1.30 -2.67
CA SER A 119 -11.69 -0.23 -2.02
C SER A 119 -12.07 -0.04 -0.55
N PRO A 120 -12.02 -1.10 0.29
CA PRO A 120 -12.36 -0.98 1.70
C PRO A 120 -11.40 -0.05 2.43
N PHE A 121 -11.92 0.67 3.44
CA PHE A 121 -11.08 1.35 4.42
C PHE A 121 -10.50 0.33 5.39
N LEU A 122 -9.16 0.31 5.49
CA LEU A 122 -8.42 -0.67 6.27
C LEU A 122 -7.44 -0.02 7.23
N ASN A 123 -7.35 -0.64 8.41
CA ASN A 123 -6.33 -0.40 9.42
C ASN A 123 -5.37 -1.61 9.44
N LEU A 124 -4.09 -1.37 9.23
CA LEU A 124 -3.07 -2.44 9.21
C LEU A 124 -2.44 -2.69 10.59
N ALA A 125 -2.74 -1.87 11.60
CA ALA A 125 -2.15 -2.04 12.92
C ALA A 125 -2.68 -3.27 13.69
N ASP A 126 -3.92 -3.70 13.42
CA ASP A 126 -4.54 -4.85 14.06
C ASP A 126 -4.89 -5.97 13.06
N PRO A 127 -4.08 -7.05 13.03
CA PRO A 127 -4.31 -8.18 12.14
C PRO A 127 -5.65 -8.91 12.38
N ALA A 128 -6.18 -8.89 13.58
CA ALA A 128 -7.44 -9.57 13.90
C ALA A 128 -8.62 -8.81 13.27
N THR A 129 -8.71 -7.52 13.51
CA THR A 129 -9.71 -6.63 12.89
C THR A 129 -9.57 -6.62 11.36
N LEU A 130 -8.34 -6.64 10.84
CA LEU A 130 -8.11 -6.75 9.41
C LEU A 130 -8.71 -8.03 8.83
N ALA A 131 -8.50 -9.19 9.48
CA ALA A 131 -9.04 -10.46 9.02
C ALA A 131 -10.59 -10.46 9.04
N GLU A 132 -11.22 -9.91 10.08
CA GLU A 132 -12.67 -9.75 10.15
C GLU A 132 -13.20 -8.87 9.02
N ARG A 133 -12.54 -7.76 8.75
CA ARG A 133 -12.91 -6.86 7.65
C ARG A 133 -12.76 -7.52 6.27
N LEU A 134 -11.74 -8.38 6.07
CA LEU A 134 -11.60 -9.12 4.82
C LEU A 134 -12.73 -10.14 4.60
N VAL A 135 -13.25 -10.76 5.65
CA VAL A 135 -14.44 -11.64 5.55
C VAL A 135 -15.65 -10.88 5.02
N GLU A 136 -15.88 -9.66 5.52
CA GLU A 136 -16.97 -8.81 5.02
C GLU A 136 -16.77 -8.42 3.56
N VAL A 137 -15.56 -8.01 3.19
CA VAL A 137 -15.23 -7.55 1.83
C VAL A 137 -15.32 -8.67 0.81
N PHE A 138 -14.94 -9.88 1.21
CA PHE A 138 -14.95 -11.07 0.35
C PHE A 138 -16.14 -12.02 0.60
N ALA A 139 -17.26 -11.47 1.11
CA ALA A 139 -18.46 -12.26 1.40
C ALA A 139 -18.99 -13.02 0.16
N ASP A 140 -18.92 -12.44 -1.03
CA ASP A 140 -19.35 -13.06 -2.29
C ASP A 140 -18.49 -14.27 -2.72
N TRP A 141 -17.33 -14.45 -2.09
CA TRP A 141 -16.42 -15.58 -2.34
C TRP A 141 -16.36 -16.55 -1.17
N ASP A 142 -17.31 -16.47 -0.23
CA ASP A 142 -17.44 -17.36 0.92
C ASP A 142 -16.16 -17.49 1.77
N VAL A 143 -15.36 -16.41 1.85
CA VAL A 143 -14.13 -16.40 2.64
C VAL A 143 -14.47 -16.50 4.12
N THR A 144 -13.96 -17.53 4.78
CA THR A 144 -14.16 -17.75 6.21
C THR A 144 -13.15 -17.01 7.08
N LEU A 145 -13.50 -16.70 8.32
CA LEU A 145 -12.59 -16.03 9.26
C LEU A 145 -11.28 -16.81 9.51
N PRO A 146 -11.28 -18.15 9.64
CA PRO A 146 -10.03 -18.90 9.75
C PRO A 146 -9.13 -18.76 8.50
N GLU A 147 -9.70 -18.70 7.31
CA GLU A 147 -8.94 -18.48 6.07
C GLU A 147 -8.38 -17.07 6.01
N ALA A 148 -9.19 -16.04 6.30
CA ALA A 148 -8.76 -14.66 6.37
C ALA A 148 -7.61 -14.47 7.37
N ARG A 149 -7.69 -15.05 8.58
CA ARG A 149 -6.62 -14.98 9.59
C ARG A 149 -5.33 -15.62 9.10
N ARG A 150 -5.39 -16.79 8.45
CA ARG A 150 -4.20 -17.42 7.87
C ARG A 150 -3.59 -16.58 6.75
N ALA A 151 -4.43 -16.05 5.86
CA ALA A 151 -3.97 -15.21 4.75
C ALA A 151 -3.32 -13.92 5.25
N VAL A 152 -3.90 -13.25 6.23
CA VAL A 152 -3.34 -12.05 6.86
C VAL A 152 -2.00 -12.35 7.53
N ALA A 153 -1.91 -13.45 8.28
CA ALA A 153 -0.65 -13.87 8.92
C ALA A 153 0.44 -14.14 7.87
N ALA A 154 0.11 -14.85 6.79
CA ALA A 154 1.04 -15.12 5.69
C ALA A 154 1.49 -13.82 4.99
N GLY A 155 0.54 -12.90 4.73
CA GLY A 155 0.85 -11.61 4.11
C GLY A 155 1.78 -10.75 4.96
N PHE A 156 1.57 -10.68 6.26
CA PHE A 156 2.48 -9.95 7.17
C PHE A 156 3.85 -10.62 7.30
N ALA A 157 3.92 -11.95 7.27
CA ALA A 157 5.20 -12.66 7.25
C ALA A 157 6.00 -12.36 5.97
N GLU A 158 5.34 -12.34 4.82
CA GLU A 158 5.97 -11.98 3.55
C GLU A 158 6.42 -10.51 3.51
N ASP A 159 5.60 -9.58 4.02
CA ASP A 159 5.99 -8.18 4.12
C ASP A 159 7.21 -7.99 5.02
N ALA A 160 7.30 -8.73 6.12
CA ALA A 160 8.46 -8.71 7.00
C ALA A 160 9.71 -9.30 6.31
N ALA A 161 9.56 -10.41 5.58
CA ALA A 161 10.64 -11.03 4.80
C ALA A 161 11.16 -10.07 3.72
N PHE A 162 10.27 -9.46 2.95
CA PHE A 162 10.64 -8.45 1.95
C PHE A 162 11.44 -7.29 2.56
N LYS A 163 10.99 -6.75 3.69
CA LYS A 163 11.71 -5.68 4.39
C LYS A 163 13.08 -6.13 4.92
N ALA A 164 13.19 -7.37 5.36
CA ALA A 164 14.47 -7.95 5.76
C ALA A 164 15.44 -8.07 4.57
N ASP A 165 14.94 -8.48 3.41
CA ASP A 165 15.74 -8.56 2.17
C ASP A 165 16.23 -7.17 1.73
N VAL A 166 15.38 -6.14 1.78
CA VAL A 166 15.76 -4.75 1.48
C VAL A 166 16.90 -4.29 2.41
N ARG A 167 16.80 -4.56 3.72
CA ARG A 167 17.87 -4.24 4.67
C ARG A 167 19.14 -5.05 4.44
N ALA A 168 19.00 -6.32 4.08
CA ALA A 168 20.17 -7.16 3.75
C ALA A 168 20.92 -6.60 2.53
N GLU A 169 20.20 -6.14 1.52
CA GLU A 169 20.78 -5.49 0.35
C GLU A 169 21.46 -4.17 0.72
N GLY A 170 20.84 -3.35 1.58
CA GLY A 170 21.49 -2.14 2.11
C GLY A 170 22.81 -2.45 2.81
N ARG A 171 22.85 -3.47 3.68
CA ARG A 171 24.09 -3.89 4.33
C ARG A 171 25.14 -4.39 3.32
N ARG A 172 24.71 -5.06 2.26
CA ARG A 172 25.61 -5.50 1.18
C ARG A 172 26.22 -4.30 0.45
N ALA A 173 25.39 -3.30 0.15
CA ALA A 173 25.84 -2.07 -0.50
C ALA A 173 26.83 -1.28 0.37
N LEU A 174 26.58 -1.17 1.67
CA LEU A 174 27.51 -0.49 2.62
C LEU A 174 28.87 -1.19 2.65
N ARG A 175 28.91 -2.52 2.77
CA ARG A 175 30.18 -3.27 2.72
C ARG A 175 30.91 -3.05 1.38
N TRP A 176 30.19 -3.09 0.27
CA TRP A 176 30.80 -2.83 -1.03
C TRP A 176 31.43 -1.43 -1.11
N MET A 177 30.78 -0.42 -0.53
CA MET A 177 31.32 0.96 -0.47
C MET A 177 32.60 1.00 0.36
N GLU A 178 32.63 0.34 1.52
CA GLU A 178 33.81 0.26 2.38
C GLU A 178 34.97 -0.45 1.66
N ASP A 179 34.73 -1.61 1.06
CA ASP A 179 35.72 -2.42 0.36
C ASP A 179 36.32 -1.72 -0.88
N ASN A 180 35.57 -0.79 -1.48
CA ASN A 180 35.98 -0.12 -2.72
C ASN A 180 36.29 1.38 -2.52
N ASP A 181 36.39 1.88 -1.28
CA ASP A 181 36.56 3.29 -0.95
C ASP A 181 35.59 4.19 -1.72
N ARG A 182 34.31 3.82 -1.70
CA ARG A 182 33.25 4.55 -2.39
C ARG A 182 32.37 5.29 -1.40
N LYS A 183 31.81 6.42 -1.86
CA LYS A 183 30.81 7.18 -1.13
C LYS A 183 29.42 6.85 -1.69
N GLY A 184 28.40 7.09 -0.87
CA GLY A 184 27.01 6.94 -1.28
C GLY A 184 26.13 8.06 -0.75
N ILE A 185 24.92 8.10 -1.29
CA ILE A 185 23.85 9.03 -0.91
C ILE A 185 22.65 8.21 -0.49
N VAL A 186 22.04 8.58 0.63
CA VAL A 186 20.74 8.08 1.06
C VAL A 186 19.66 8.99 0.48
N LEU A 187 18.79 8.44 -0.34
CA LEU A 187 17.58 9.11 -0.79
C LEU A 187 16.50 8.89 0.25
N ALA A 188 16.25 9.90 1.07
CA ALA A 188 15.18 9.91 2.05
C ALA A 188 13.93 10.59 1.48
N GLY A 189 12.76 10.05 1.81
CA GLY A 189 11.48 10.60 1.36
C GLY A 189 10.32 9.65 1.61
N ARG A 190 9.22 9.89 0.93
CA ARG A 190 8.06 8.98 0.98
C ARG A 190 8.36 7.67 0.26
N PRO A 191 7.75 6.53 0.62
CA PRO A 191 8.03 5.22 0.02
C PRO A 191 7.92 5.18 -1.51
N TYR A 192 7.06 5.99 -2.10
CA TYR A 192 6.89 6.06 -3.56
C TYR A 192 8.05 6.76 -4.29
N HIS A 193 9.00 7.40 -3.58
CA HIS A 193 10.18 8.00 -4.22
C HIS A 193 11.18 6.97 -4.76
N ILE A 194 11.04 5.69 -4.44
CA ILE A 194 11.77 4.60 -5.09
C ILE A 194 11.13 4.15 -6.42
N ASP A 195 9.93 4.63 -6.73
CA ASP A 195 9.27 4.33 -7.99
C ASP A 195 10.04 4.93 -9.17
N PRO A 196 10.27 4.17 -10.26
CA PRO A 196 11.14 4.58 -11.35
C PRO A 196 10.62 5.79 -12.14
N GLU A 197 9.32 6.02 -12.17
CA GLU A 197 8.75 7.20 -12.83
C GLU A 197 8.76 8.40 -11.90
N ILE A 198 8.41 8.21 -10.63
CA ILE A 198 8.33 9.29 -9.64
C ILE A 198 9.71 9.85 -9.29
N ASN A 199 10.75 9.02 -9.29
CA ASN A 199 12.11 9.46 -8.96
C ASN A 199 12.82 10.24 -10.08
N HIS A 200 12.21 10.33 -11.27
CA HIS A 200 12.73 11.09 -12.42
C HIS A 200 14.19 10.77 -12.80
N GLY A 201 14.65 9.53 -12.56
CA GLY A 201 16.03 9.11 -12.86
C GLY A 201 17.09 9.69 -11.92
N ILE A 202 16.71 10.27 -10.78
CA ILE A 202 17.67 10.81 -9.78
C ILE A 202 18.69 9.76 -9.36
N PRO A 203 18.33 8.48 -9.04
CA PRO A 203 19.32 7.46 -8.71
C PRO A 203 20.35 7.23 -9.82
N ASP A 204 19.92 7.23 -11.07
CA ASP A 204 20.81 7.02 -12.21
C ASP A 204 21.81 8.17 -12.39
N VAL A 205 21.34 9.42 -12.23
CA VAL A 205 22.22 10.60 -12.23
C VAL A 205 23.27 10.51 -11.11
N ILE A 206 22.89 10.14 -9.91
CA ILE A 206 23.83 9.97 -8.80
C ILE A 206 24.85 8.88 -9.10
N ASN A 207 24.44 7.77 -9.67
CA ASN A 207 25.34 6.68 -10.07
C ASN A 207 26.34 7.11 -11.13
N THR A 208 25.96 7.99 -12.08
CA THR A 208 26.92 8.54 -13.10
C THR A 208 28.01 9.36 -12.45
N LEU A 209 27.80 9.90 -11.25
CA LEU A 209 28.82 10.62 -10.46
C LEU A 209 29.75 9.67 -9.67
N GLY A 210 29.57 8.35 -9.82
CA GLY A 210 30.35 7.34 -9.13
C GLY A 210 29.97 7.12 -7.67
N LEU A 211 28.77 7.59 -7.27
CA LEU A 211 28.24 7.43 -5.92
C LEU A 211 27.23 6.27 -5.87
N ALA A 212 27.24 5.52 -4.79
CA ALA A 212 26.21 4.54 -4.51
C ALA A 212 24.91 5.24 -4.07
N VAL A 213 23.76 4.62 -4.35
CA VAL A 213 22.45 5.12 -3.93
C VAL A 213 21.79 4.11 -3.02
N LEU A 214 21.31 4.56 -1.88
CA LEU A 214 20.59 3.77 -0.89
C LEU A 214 19.22 4.40 -0.63
N SER A 215 18.21 3.58 -0.42
CA SER A 215 16.93 4.05 0.09
C SER A 215 16.98 4.13 1.62
N GLU A 216 16.11 4.96 2.18
CA GLU A 216 15.92 5.04 3.64
C GLU A 216 15.57 3.66 4.23
N ASP A 217 14.63 2.94 3.61
CA ASP A 217 14.20 1.61 4.06
C ASP A 217 15.33 0.58 4.12
N SER A 218 16.34 0.72 3.26
CA SER A 218 17.50 -0.20 3.22
C SER A 218 18.46 -0.03 4.40
N LEU A 219 18.30 1.04 5.16
CA LEU A 219 19.15 1.40 6.31
C LEU A 219 18.41 1.38 7.65
N LEU A 220 17.11 1.09 7.64
CA LEU A 220 16.36 0.96 8.89
C LEU A 220 16.93 -0.13 9.79
N PRO A 221 16.94 0.08 11.12
CA PRO A 221 17.36 -0.94 12.06
C PRO A 221 16.47 -2.20 11.95
N GLU A 222 17.02 -3.35 12.35
CA GLU A 222 16.20 -4.54 12.51
C GLU A 222 15.11 -4.25 13.57
N PRO A 223 13.86 -4.67 13.34
CA PRO A 223 12.85 -4.61 14.39
C PRO A 223 13.36 -5.39 15.62
N ASP A 224 13.28 -4.79 16.80
CA ASP A 224 13.61 -5.50 18.03
C ASP A 224 12.84 -6.82 18.09
N ALA A 225 13.55 -7.94 18.22
CA ALA A 225 12.98 -9.28 18.23
C ALA A 225 12.01 -9.54 19.42
N ALA A 226 11.75 -8.53 20.26
CA ALA A 226 10.94 -8.58 21.47
C ALA A 226 10.04 -7.34 21.65
N ALA A 227 9.19 -7.04 20.66
CA ALA A 227 8.03 -6.20 20.97
C ALA A 227 6.81 -7.13 21.15
N PRO A 228 6.29 -7.32 22.38
CA PRO A 228 4.96 -7.89 22.53
C PRO A 228 3.99 -6.95 21.82
N GLY A 229 3.09 -7.52 21.02
CA GLY A 229 2.00 -6.76 20.41
C GLY A 229 1.27 -5.92 21.47
N PRO A 230 0.54 -4.86 21.08
CA PRO A 230 -0.15 -4.02 22.03
C PRO A 230 -1.08 -4.87 22.89
N THR A 231 -0.70 -5.03 24.16
CA THR A 231 -1.59 -5.54 25.19
C THR A 231 -2.70 -4.53 25.34
N GLY A 232 -3.94 -4.98 25.14
CA GLY A 232 -5.12 -4.15 25.17
C GLY A 232 -5.09 -3.09 26.29
N ALA A 233 -5.34 -1.86 25.91
CA ALA A 233 -5.57 -0.78 26.86
C ALA A 233 -6.80 -1.15 27.70
N THR A 234 -6.55 -1.51 28.96
CA THR A 234 -7.59 -1.60 29.95
C THR A 234 -8.15 -0.22 30.21
N ASP A 235 -9.45 -0.09 30.07
CA ASP A 235 -10.25 1.03 30.56
C ASP A 235 -9.73 1.55 31.92
N SER A 236 -9.31 2.79 31.95
CA SER A 236 -9.16 3.50 33.21
C SER A 236 -9.98 4.79 33.21
N ALA A 237 -11.15 4.65 33.82
CA ALA A 237 -11.82 5.64 34.65
C ALA A 237 -11.84 7.11 34.16
N VAL A 238 -12.96 7.47 33.57
CA VAL A 238 -13.48 8.84 33.62
C VAL A 238 -13.79 9.18 35.08
N ALA A 239 -12.90 9.91 35.74
CA ALA A 239 -13.20 10.51 37.04
C ALA A 239 -14.09 11.73 36.82
N SER A 240 -15.35 11.60 37.22
CA SER A 240 -16.30 12.72 37.39
C SER A 240 -15.83 13.63 38.50
N SER A 241 -15.40 14.85 38.17
CA SER A 241 -15.25 15.93 39.15
C SER A 241 -16.52 16.77 39.17
N THR A 242 -17.43 16.44 40.08
CA THR A 242 -18.43 17.39 40.60
C THR A 242 -17.74 18.21 41.66
N GLY A 243 -17.56 19.49 41.43
CA GLY A 243 -17.18 20.49 42.43
C GLY A 243 -18.34 21.41 42.73
N PRO A 244 -18.55 21.84 43.96
CA PRO A 244 -19.70 22.59 44.38
C PRO A 244 -19.51 24.10 44.37
N ALA A 245 -20.67 24.79 44.32
CA ALA A 245 -20.99 26.20 44.63
C ALA A 245 -20.55 27.26 43.60
#